data_c27772797b84333422b4f23b045bda7a
#
_entry.id   c27772797b84333422b4f23b045bda7a
#
_cell.length_a   1.000
_cell.length_b   1.000
_cell.length_c   1.000
_cell.angle_alpha   90.00
_cell.angle_beta   90.00
_cell.angle_gamma   90.00
#
_symmetry.space_group_name_H-M   'P 1'
#
loop_
_entity.id
_entity.type
_entity.pdbx_description
1 polymer ?
#
loop_
_entity_poly.entity_id
_entity_poly.type
_entity_poly.pdbx_seq_one_letter_code
_entity_poly.pdbx_strand_id
1 'polypeptide(L)' 'MASKAPRIGDVVKSRVTTESLAGFIVAKEGIHVWVRFFDTALEGESWDVFTRRDTLEVLSRANAS' A
#
# COMPACT_ATOMS: atom_id res chain seq x y z
N MET A 1 20.80 -8.41 -3.31
CA MET A 1 20.02 -7.16 -3.15
C MET A 1 18.63 -7.48 -2.66
N ALA A 2 18.21 -6.78 -1.66
CA ALA A 2 16.85 -6.95 -1.18
C ALA A 2 15.86 -6.44 -2.23
N SER A 3 14.76 -7.14 -2.39
CA SER A 3 13.69 -6.71 -3.27
C SER A 3 13.07 -5.43 -2.75
N LYS A 4 12.80 -4.50 -3.65
CA LYS A 4 12.10 -3.27 -3.30
C LYS A 4 10.60 -3.38 -3.50
N ALA A 5 10.12 -4.53 -3.95
CA ALA A 5 8.70 -4.74 -4.15
C ALA A 5 7.95 -4.69 -2.83
N PRO A 6 6.75 -4.12 -2.81
CA PRO A 6 5.94 -4.12 -1.60
C PRO A 6 5.58 -5.53 -1.15
N ARG A 7 5.47 -5.72 0.15
CA ARG A 7 5.08 -6.99 0.75
C ARG A 7 3.81 -6.80 1.56
N ILE A 8 3.14 -7.91 1.84
CA ILE A 8 1.94 -7.87 2.68
C ILE A 8 2.30 -7.23 4.03
N GLY A 9 1.51 -6.25 4.43
CA GLY A 9 1.72 -5.52 5.66
C GLY A 9 2.51 -4.22 5.52
N ASP A 10 3.20 -4.02 4.39
CA ASP A 10 3.94 -2.78 4.18
C ASP A 10 2.96 -1.61 4.08
N VAL A 11 3.36 -0.47 4.65
CA VAL A 11 2.59 0.77 4.52
C VAL A 11 3.04 1.47 3.25
N VAL A 12 2.10 1.82 2.41
CA VAL A 12 2.37 2.37 1.09
C VAL A 12 1.47 3.57 0.80
N LYS A 13 1.85 4.34 -0.21
CA LYS A 13 0.98 5.37 -0.78
C LYS A 13 1.05 5.29 -2.29
N SER A 14 0.04 5.82 -2.97
CA SER A 14 0.02 5.86 -4.43
C SER A 14 0.94 6.96 -4.95
N ARG A 15 1.68 6.65 -6.03
CA ARG A 15 2.50 7.64 -6.72
C ARG A 15 1.73 8.38 -7.79
N VAL A 16 0.58 7.83 -8.18
CA VAL A 16 -0.16 8.33 -9.36
C VAL A 16 -1.32 9.24 -8.98
N THR A 17 -1.63 9.36 -7.71
CA THR A 17 -2.68 10.26 -7.25
C THR A 17 -2.09 11.40 -6.46
N THR A 18 -2.80 12.52 -6.41
CA THR A 18 -2.39 13.68 -5.62
C THR A 18 -2.81 13.55 -4.16
N GLU A 19 -3.61 12.56 -3.84
CA GLU A 19 -4.06 12.34 -2.47
C GLU A 19 -2.96 11.69 -1.65
N SER A 20 -2.78 12.18 -0.43
CA SER A 20 -1.72 11.71 0.45
C SER A 20 -2.20 10.62 1.40
N LEU A 21 -3.12 9.78 0.92
CA LEU A 21 -3.65 8.70 1.74
C LEU A 21 -2.65 7.54 1.80
N ALA A 22 -2.49 7.01 2.99
CA ALA A 22 -1.66 5.84 3.20
C ALA A 22 -2.54 4.61 3.30
N GLY A 23 -1.96 3.47 2.96
CA GLY A 23 -2.62 2.18 3.09
C GLY A 23 -1.60 1.12 3.37
N PHE A 24 -2.05 -0.12 3.45
CA PHE A 24 -1.13 -1.23 3.62
C PHE A 24 -1.54 -2.38 2.70
N ILE A 25 -0.55 -3.16 2.31
CA ILE A 25 -0.74 -4.29 1.41
C ILE A 25 -1.45 -5.40 2.18
N VAL A 26 -2.58 -5.89 1.66
CA VAL A 26 -3.32 -6.98 2.31
C VAL A 26 -3.24 -8.28 1.53
N ALA A 27 -2.94 -8.22 0.22
CA ALA A 27 -2.77 -9.42 -0.59
C ALA A 27 -1.93 -9.10 -1.81
N LYS A 28 -1.36 -10.14 -2.42
CA LYS A 28 -0.52 -10.00 -3.62
C LYS A 28 -0.97 -11.00 -4.67
N GLU A 29 -1.00 -10.56 -5.93
CA GLU A 29 -1.31 -11.43 -7.07
C GLU A 29 -0.42 -11.02 -8.25
N GLY A 30 0.71 -11.71 -8.41
CA GLY A 30 1.64 -11.40 -9.49
C GLY A 30 2.21 -10.00 -9.34
N ILE A 31 2.04 -9.16 -10.35
CA ILE A 31 2.51 -7.77 -10.33
C ILE A 31 1.49 -6.82 -9.70
N HIS A 32 0.35 -7.34 -9.31
CA HIS A 32 -0.71 -6.55 -8.68
C HIS A 32 -0.77 -6.83 -7.18
N VAL A 33 -1.30 -5.88 -6.46
CA VAL A 33 -1.48 -6.00 -5.02
C VAL A 33 -2.83 -5.41 -4.64
N TRP A 34 -3.38 -5.92 -3.54
CA TRP A 34 -4.54 -5.34 -2.89
C TRP A 34 -4.05 -4.46 -1.76
N VAL A 35 -4.45 -3.20 -1.79
CA VAL A 35 -4.06 -2.21 -0.78
C VAL A 35 -5.32 -1.75 -0.07
N ARG A 36 -5.27 -1.80 1.25
CA ARG A 36 -6.37 -1.25 2.06
C ARG A 36 -5.97 0.16 2.49
N PHE A 37 -6.59 1.14 1.86
CA PHE A 37 -6.41 2.54 2.24
C PHE A 37 -7.37 2.88 3.36
N PHE A 38 -6.98 3.84 4.17
CA PHE A 38 -7.83 4.34 5.23
C PHE A 38 -7.72 5.85 5.30
N ASP A 39 -8.83 6.47 5.66
CA ASP A 39 -8.91 7.91 5.80
C ASP A 39 -9.13 8.24 7.26
N THR A 40 -8.12 8.81 7.91
CA THR A 40 -8.20 9.15 9.31
C THR A 40 -9.18 10.28 9.60
N ALA A 41 -9.48 11.10 8.58
CA ALA A 41 -10.44 12.19 8.74
C ALA A 41 -11.88 11.69 8.75
N LEU A 42 -12.13 10.50 8.20
CA LEU A 42 -13.46 9.91 8.11
C LEU A 42 -13.66 8.75 9.07
N GLU A 43 -13.04 8.80 10.20
CA GLU A 43 -13.17 7.84 11.29
C GLU A 43 -13.53 6.41 10.89
N GLY A 44 -12.50 5.61 10.60
CA GLY A 44 -12.71 4.20 10.35
C GLY A 44 -13.12 3.85 8.94
N GLU A 45 -13.24 4.79 8.06
CA GLU A 45 -13.50 4.48 6.66
C GLU A 45 -12.26 3.87 6.02
N SER A 46 -12.46 2.75 5.35
CA SER A 46 -11.38 2.09 4.62
C SER A 46 -11.94 1.45 3.35
N TRP A 47 -11.08 1.26 2.38
CA TRP A 47 -11.46 0.61 1.13
C TRP A 47 -10.26 -0.10 0.54
N ASP A 48 -10.53 -1.14 -0.24
CA ASP A 48 -9.48 -1.93 -0.87
C ASP A 48 -9.37 -1.56 -2.34
N VAL A 49 -8.14 -1.43 -2.81
CA VAL A 49 -7.84 -1.09 -4.21
C VAL A 49 -6.93 -2.14 -4.78
N PHE A 50 -7.25 -2.64 -5.97
CA PHE A 50 -6.41 -3.57 -6.71
C PHE A 50 -5.59 -2.77 -7.70
N THR A 51 -4.28 -2.72 -7.51
CA THR A 51 -3.41 -1.88 -8.32
C THR A 51 -2.07 -2.56 -8.57
N ARG A 52 -1.34 -2.06 -9.55
CA ARG A 52 0.00 -2.56 -9.82
C ARG A 52 0.95 -2.10 -8.71
N ARG A 53 1.84 -3.01 -8.31
CA ARG A 53 2.79 -2.70 -7.24
C ARG A 53 3.73 -1.55 -7.59
N ASP A 54 4.01 -1.33 -8.87
CA ASP A 54 4.94 -0.29 -9.30
C ASP A 54 4.36 1.12 -9.21
N THR A 55 3.05 1.25 -8.94
CA THR A 55 2.42 2.55 -8.73
C THR A 55 2.47 2.99 -7.27
N LEU A 56 3.10 2.20 -6.42
CA LEU A 56 3.11 2.43 -4.98
C LEU A 56 4.50 2.78 -4.49
N GLU A 57 4.54 3.65 -3.50
CA GLU A 57 5.75 3.97 -2.77
C GLU A 57 5.66 3.37 -1.37
N VAL A 58 6.66 2.60 -0.98
CA VAL A 58 6.69 1.99 0.35
C VAL A 58 7.17 3.03 1.36
N LEU A 59 6.33 3.30 2.34
CA LEU A 59 6.64 4.26 3.40
C LEU A 59 7.26 3.57 4.61
N SER A 60 6.82 2.35 4.90
CA SER A 60 7.31 1.60 6.04
C SER A 60 7.16 0.12 5.77
N ARG A 61 8.18 -0.65 6.08
CA ARG A 61 8.16 -2.09 5.91
C ARG A 61 7.48 -2.76 7.10
N ALA A 62 6.66 -3.76 6.81
CA ALA A 62 5.95 -4.49 7.86
C ALA A 62 6.90 -5.23 8.78
N ASN A 63 8.00 -5.72 8.24
CA ASN A 63 8.97 -6.48 8.98
C ASN A 63 10.31 -5.73 8.97
N ALA A 64 10.40 -4.75 9.82
CA ALA A 64 11.55 -3.86 9.88
C ALA A 64 12.74 -4.45 10.64
N SER A 65 12.54 -5.58 11.25
CA SER A 65 13.62 -6.22 12.01
C SER A 65 14.69 -6.82 11.12
#